data_bea202f8a92fce8d66fe46bb838f9bd4
#
_entry.id   bea202f8a92fce8d66fe46bb838f9bd4
#
_cell.length_a   1.000
_cell.length_b   1.000
_cell.length_c   1.000
_cell.angle_alpha   90.00
_cell.angle_beta   90.00
_cell.angle_gamma   90.00
#
_symmetry.space_group_name_H-M   'P 1'
#
loop_
_entity.id
_entity.type
_entity.pdbx_description
1 polymer ?
#
loop_
_entity_poly.entity_id
_entity_poly.type
_entity_poly.pdbx_seq_one_letter_code
_entity_poly.pdbx_strand_id
1 'polypeptide(L)'
;MNFPSNSNQEKRSDSQLNLLHRAQEMIPTKPPEPWHNEVVIPAAGCTACGWNSDENLVLISSSGYSLYNSHTGLTLHRDRDANNTYDSMSPDQLTFRIPYNDESISIFGFDSGDGNRVTYDGWSVEVIYPWWPLASVIIENVFRPNYNYLEGATMIDLNRLDGSIKCGFSPSGKKLVILGSGGALIYTRE
;
A
#
# COMPACT_ATOMS: atom_id res chain seq x y z
N MET A 1 9.44 -43.98 10.48
CA MET A 1 8.09 -43.40 10.25
C MET A 1 8.12 -42.62 8.97
N ASN A 2 7.52 -43.16 7.89
CA ASN A 2 7.41 -42.50 6.60
C ASN A 2 6.20 -41.56 6.66
N PHE A 3 6.41 -40.25 6.61
CA PHE A 3 5.33 -39.30 6.39
C PHE A 3 4.92 -39.38 4.91
N PRO A 4 3.65 -39.58 4.60
CA PRO A 4 3.21 -39.52 3.21
C PRO A 4 3.37 -38.09 2.69
N SER A 5 4.15 -37.95 1.63
CA SER A 5 4.24 -36.71 0.85
C SER A 5 2.92 -36.52 0.09
N ASN A 6 1.95 -35.88 0.72
CA ASN A 6 0.73 -35.44 0.03
C ASN A 6 1.05 -34.19 -0.77
N SER A 7 1.64 -34.33 -1.93
CA SER A 7 1.75 -33.28 -2.93
C SER A 7 0.46 -33.20 -3.75
N ASN A 8 -0.66 -32.88 -3.12
CA ASN A 8 -1.79 -32.30 -3.84
C ASN A 8 -1.44 -30.82 -4.14
N GLN A 9 -0.51 -30.60 -5.07
CA GLN A 9 -0.47 -29.31 -5.76
C GLN A 9 -1.75 -29.24 -6.59
N GLU A 10 -2.75 -28.54 -6.10
CA GLU A 10 -3.92 -28.17 -6.89
C GLU A 10 -3.42 -27.51 -8.17
N LYS A 11 -3.64 -28.17 -9.31
CA LYS A 11 -3.30 -27.60 -10.61
C LYS A 11 -4.16 -26.38 -10.84
N ARG A 12 -3.51 -25.24 -11.10
CA ARG A 12 -4.22 -24.03 -11.52
C ARG A 12 -5.13 -24.32 -12.71
N SER A 13 -6.31 -23.74 -12.72
CA SER A 13 -7.21 -23.81 -13.88
C SER A 13 -6.63 -23.00 -15.05
N ASP A 14 -7.09 -23.27 -16.28
CA ASP A 14 -6.68 -22.52 -17.47
C ASP A 14 -6.95 -21.02 -17.32
N SER A 15 -8.06 -20.65 -16.68
CA SER A 15 -8.38 -19.26 -16.38
C SER A 15 -7.34 -18.60 -15.43
N GLN A 16 -6.94 -19.32 -14.38
CA GLN A 16 -5.90 -18.83 -13.46
C GLN A 16 -4.53 -18.72 -14.13
N LEU A 17 -4.19 -19.64 -15.03
CA LEU A 17 -2.96 -19.58 -15.81
C LEU A 17 -2.98 -18.38 -16.77
N ASN A 18 -4.08 -18.13 -17.45
CA ASN A 18 -4.24 -16.99 -18.35
C ASN A 18 -4.10 -15.66 -17.60
N LEU A 19 -4.70 -15.52 -16.40
CA LEU A 19 -4.54 -14.33 -15.57
C LEU A 19 -3.08 -14.15 -15.10
N LEU A 20 -2.42 -15.24 -14.72
CA LEU A 20 -1.00 -15.20 -14.34
C LEU A 20 -0.13 -14.73 -15.50
N HIS A 21 -0.29 -15.30 -16.71
CA HIS A 21 0.47 -14.90 -17.89
C HIS A 21 0.22 -13.43 -18.23
N ARG A 22 -1.03 -12.97 -18.22
CA ARG A 22 -1.38 -11.56 -18.44
C ARG A 22 -0.67 -10.65 -17.43
N ALA A 23 -0.69 -10.99 -16.14
CA ALA A 23 0.00 -10.22 -15.11
C ALA A 23 1.54 -10.22 -15.32
N GLN A 24 2.11 -11.33 -15.78
CA GLN A 24 3.55 -11.44 -16.08
C GLN A 24 3.99 -10.66 -17.32
N GLU A 25 3.09 -10.40 -18.25
CA GLU A 25 3.36 -9.60 -19.46
C GLU A 25 3.26 -8.09 -19.23
N MET A 26 2.70 -7.67 -18.08
CA MET A 26 2.57 -6.24 -17.75
C MET A 26 3.94 -5.62 -17.49
N ILE A 27 4.19 -4.47 -18.11
CA ILE A 27 5.40 -3.69 -17.90
C ILE A 27 5.11 -2.64 -16.83
N PRO A 28 5.89 -2.59 -15.72
CA PRO A 28 5.73 -1.57 -14.70
C PRO A 28 5.93 -0.16 -15.28
N THR A 29 5.00 0.73 -14.95
CA THR A 29 5.00 2.13 -15.40
C THR A 29 4.50 3.05 -14.29
N LYS A 30 4.46 4.35 -14.55
CA LYS A 30 3.74 5.29 -13.68
C LYS A 30 2.24 4.99 -13.72
N PRO A 31 1.49 5.29 -12.65
CA PRO A 31 0.04 5.22 -12.68
C PRO A 31 -0.55 6.02 -13.85
N PRO A 32 -1.71 5.60 -14.38
CA PRO A 32 -2.38 6.35 -15.45
C PRO A 32 -3.04 7.63 -14.90
N GLU A 33 -3.37 8.56 -15.78
CA GLU A 33 -4.24 9.67 -15.42
C GLU A 33 -5.54 9.17 -14.77
N PRO A 34 -6.04 9.86 -13.74
CA PRO A 34 -5.60 11.18 -13.23
C PRO A 34 -4.53 11.12 -12.12
N TRP A 35 -3.88 9.98 -11.91
CA TRP A 35 -2.84 9.79 -10.89
C TRP A 35 -1.51 10.37 -11.37
N HIS A 36 -1.11 11.44 -10.76
CA HIS A 36 0.14 12.14 -11.07
C HIS A 36 0.83 12.56 -9.76
N ASN A 37 1.82 13.42 -9.82
CA ASN A 37 2.56 13.96 -8.68
C ASN A 37 3.09 12.88 -7.73
N GLU A 38 4.09 12.16 -8.20
CA GLU A 38 4.80 11.14 -7.42
C GLU A 38 5.65 11.80 -6.31
N VAL A 39 5.45 11.35 -5.09
CA VAL A 39 6.28 11.72 -3.93
C VAL A 39 6.91 10.48 -3.35
N VAL A 40 8.24 10.49 -3.24
CA VAL A 40 9.02 9.39 -2.64
C VAL A 40 9.43 9.80 -1.24
N ILE A 41 9.06 9.01 -0.23
CA ILE A 41 9.45 9.20 1.15
C ILE A 41 10.40 8.05 1.55
N PRO A 42 11.73 8.31 1.65
CA PRO A 42 12.66 7.30 2.14
C PRO A 42 12.47 7.13 3.65
N ALA A 43 12.04 5.98 4.09
CA ALA A 43 11.76 5.69 5.49
C ALA A 43 11.89 4.19 5.77
N ALA A 44 13.14 3.73 5.92
CA ALA A 44 13.41 2.33 6.23
C ALA A 44 12.83 1.92 7.59
N GLY A 45 12.31 0.69 7.66
CA GLY A 45 11.79 0.11 8.89
C GLY A 45 10.38 0.57 9.28
N CYS A 46 9.65 1.26 8.39
CA CYS A 46 8.23 1.53 8.61
C CYS A 46 7.42 0.25 8.55
N THR A 47 6.52 0.07 9.52
CA THR A 47 5.64 -1.10 9.65
C THR A 47 4.19 -0.78 9.35
N ALA A 48 3.78 0.48 9.53
CA ALA A 48 2.41 0.92 9.29
C ALA A 48 2.38 2.38 8.80
N CYS A 49 1.25 2.75 8.21
CA CYS A 49 0.95 4.13 7.83
C CYS A 49 -0.52 4.45 7.96
N GLY A 50 -0.84 5.74 7.97
CA GLY A 50 -2.20 6.24 7.99
C GLY A 50 -2.26 7.69 7.52
N TRP A 51 -3.47 8.22 7.39
CA TRP A 51 -3.74 9.57 6.96
C TRP A 51 -4.33 10.40 8.11
N ASN A 52 -3.78 11.57 8.37
CA ASN A 52 -4.42 12.51 9.29
C ASN A 52 -5.57 13.26 8.60
N SER A 53 -6.28 14.13 9.32
CA SER A 53 -7.42 14.90 8.81
C SER A 53 -7.09 15.81 7.63
N ASP A 54 -5.84 16.27 7.51
CA ASP A 54 -5.33 17.06 6.40
C ASP A 54 -4.83 16.17 5.24
N GLU A 55 -5.02 14.85 5.34
CA GLU A 55 -4.47 13.85 4.42
C GLU A 55 -2.95 13.94 4.24
N ASN A 56 -2.23 14.33 5.29
CA ASN A 56 -0.80 14.14 5.39
C ASN A 56 -0.51 12.70 5.84
N LEU A 57 0.62 12.13 5.38
CA LEU A 57 0.95 10.75 5.66
C LEU A 57 1.68 10.61 7.00
N VAL A 58 1.14 9.78 7.88
CA VAL A 58 1.82 9.30 9.08
C VAL A 58 2.51 7.99 8.74
N LEU A 59 3.82 7.90 8.97
CA LEU A 59 4.60 6.66 8.89
C LEU A 59 5.02 6.24 10.29
N ILE A 60 4.80 4.98 10.64
CA ILE A 60 5.08 4.39 11.95
C ILE A 60 6.14 3.32 11.79
N SER A 61 7.10 3.30 12.72
CA SER A 61 8.17 2.31 12.81
C SER A 61 8.39 1.91 14.26
N SER A 62 9.19 0.87 14.48
CA SER A 62 9.60 0.46 15.84
C SER A 62 10.44 1.51 16.59
N SER A 63 10.90 2.56 15.93
CA SER A 63 11.74 3.62 16.51
C SER A 63 11.04 4.96 16.62
N GLY A 64 9.73 5.02 16.37
CA GLY A 64 8.97 6.25 16.42
C GLY A 64 8.02 6.44 15.23
N TYR A 65 7.48 7.64 15.08
CA TYR A 65 6.63 7.99 13.95
C TYR A 65 7.05 9.31 13.31
N SER A 66 6.58 9.52 12.09
CA SER A 66 6.81 10.78 11.37
C SER A 66 5.57 11.17 10.58
N LEU A 67 5.29 12.47 10.53
CA LEU A 67 4.23 13.08 9.72
C LEU A 67 4.87 13.76 8.51
N TYR A 68 4.39 13.46 7.32
CA TYR A 68 4.89 14.01 6.07
C TYR A 68 3.80 14.75 5.31
N ASN A 69 4.16 15.88 4.74
CA ASN A 69 3.32 16.54 3.75
C ASN A 69 3.21 15.63 2.52
N SER A 70 2.01 15.20 2.21
CA SER A 70 1.76 14.23 1.14
C SER A 70 1.96 14.77 -0.28
N HIS A 71 2.03 16.09 -0.45
CA HIS A 71 2.30 16.75 -1.74
C HIS A 71 3.79 16.98 -2.01
N THR A 72 4.55 17.29 -0.95
CA THR A 72 5.96 17.69 -1.08
C THR A 72 6.94 16.65 -0.55
N GLY A 73 6.47 15.68 0.25
CA GLY A 73 7.32 14.72 0.95
C GLY A 73 8.11 15.34 2.11
N LEU A 74 7.90 16.61 2.43
CA LEU A 74 8.59 17.25 3.53
C LEU A 74 8.10 16.71 4.88
N THR A 75 9.04 16.46 5.79
CA THR A 75 8.71 16.09 7.16
C THR A 75 8.08 17.29 7.88
N LEU A 76 6.86 17.12 8.35
CA LEU A 76 6.13 18.12 9.17
C LEU A 76 6.42 17.92 10.65
N HIS A 77 6.48 16.66 11.09
CA HIS A 77 6.80 16.29 12.47
C HIS A 77 7.53 14.95 12.49
N ARG A 78 8.38 14.77 13.51
CA ARG A 78 9.05 13.49 13.77
C ARG A 78 9.23 13.31 15.27
N ASP A 79 8.77 12.18 15.76
CA ASP A 79 9.02 11.69 17.10
C ASP A 79 9.86 10.40 17.01
N ARG A 80 10.90 10.31 17.84
CA ARG A 80 11.80 9.14 17.91
C ARG A 80 11.65 8.39 19.25
N ASP A 81 10.59 8.65 19.97
CA ASP A 81 10.26 7.90 21.17
C ASP A 81 9.46 6.66 20.82
N ALA A 82 10.14 5.51 20.84
CA ALA A 82 9.52 4.22 20.57
C ALA A 82 8.43 3.86 21.58
N ASN A 83 8.59 4.21 22.86
CA ASN A 83 7.61 3.91 23.91
C ASN A 83 6.35 4.75 23.71
N ASN A 84 6.51 6.05 23.50
CA ASN A 84 5.38 6.94 23.19
C ASN A 84 4.59 6.49 21.96
N THR A 85 5.30 6.03 20.92
CA THR A 85 4.69 5.50 19.70
C THR A 85 3.92 4.20 19.99
N TYR A 86 4.50 3.27 20.76
CA TYR A 86 3.85 2.02 21.13
C TYR A 86 2.61 2.25 21.99
N ASP A 87 2.70 3.11 23.02
CA ASP A 87 1.59 3.44 23.92
C ASP A 87 0.44 4.17 23.21
N SER A 88 0.72 4.78 22.06
CA SER A 88 -0.26 5.50 21.22
C SER A 88 -0.96 4.62 20.20
N MET A 89 -0.55 3.36 20.08
CA MET A 89 -1.17 2.39 19.20
C MET A 89 -2.27 1.62 19.91
N SER A 90 -3.41 1.41 19.25
CA SER A 90 -4.47 0.55 19.80
C SER A 90 -4.00 -0.91 19.93
N PRO A 91 -4.57 -1.69 20.86
CA PRO A 91 -4.18 -3.09 21.06
C PRO A 91 -4.38 -3.97 19.82
N ASP A 92 -5.33 -3.66 18.94
CA ASP A 92 -5.58 -4.35 17.68
C ASP A 92 -4.73 -3.82 16.52
N GLN A 93 -3.91 -2.79 16.77
CA GLN A 93 -3.03 -2.13 15.80
C GLN A 93 -3.76 -1.55 14.57
N LEU A 94 -5.04 -1.21 14.70
CA LEU A 94 -5.83 -0.63 13.61
C LEU A 94 -5.98 0.89 13.72
N THR A 95 -5.66 1.47 14.89
CA THR A 95 -5.69 2.90 15.11
C THR A 95 -4.42 3.39 15.80
N PHE A 96 -4.08 4.64 15.53
CA PHE A 96 -2.95 5.34 16.14
C PHE A 96 -3.37 6.73 16.57
N ARG A 97 -3.11 7.06 17.84
CA ARG A 97 -3.33 8.41 18.38
C ARG A 97 -2.05 9.19 18.22
N ILE A 98 -2.04 10.15 17.32
CA ILE A 98 -0.86 10.97 17.04
C ILE A 98 -0.52 11.81 18.27
N PRO A 99 0.61 11.55 18.99
CA PRO A 99 0.90 12.27 20.25
C PRO A 99 1.07 13.78 20.07
N TYR A 100 1.47 14.20 18.88
CA TYR A 100 1.72 15.60 18.57
C TYR A 100 0.47 16.51 18.66
N ASN A 101 -0.69 16.01 18.22
CA ASN A 101 -1.92 16.79 18.12
C ASN A 101 -3.16 16.08 18.71
N ASP A 102 -2.95 14.93 19.34
CA ASP A 102 -4.00 14.11 19.94
C ASP A 102 -5.06 13.56 18.98
N GLU A 103 -4.77 13.57 17.69
CA GLU A 103 -5.65 13.08 16.63
C GLU A 103 -5.59 11.55 16.55
N SER A 104 -6.74 10.88 16.50
CA SER A 104 -6.82 9.44 16.29
C SER A 104 -7.09 9.13 14.83
N ILE A 105 -6.24 8.31 14.23
CA ILE A 105 -6.31 7.93 12.81
C ILE A 105 -6.41 6.42 12.66
N SER A 106 -7.04 5.96 11.58
CA SER A 106 -6.93 4.57 11.15
C SER A 106 -5.59 4.33 10.47
N ILE A 107 -4.97 3.20 10.78
CA ILE A 107 -3.69 2.79 10.19
C ILE A 107 -3.79 1.43 9.53
N PHE A 108 -2.89 1.19 8.59
CA PHE A 108 -2.70 -0.12 7.95
C PHE A 108 -1.21 -0.36 7.71
N GLY A 109 -0.83 -1.62 7.55
CA GLY A 109 0.58 -1.96 7.41
C GLY A 109 0.88 -3.44 7.46
N PHE A 110 2.12 -3.78 7.78
CA PHE A 110 2.57 -5.18 7.79
C PHE A 110 2.03 -5.96 8.99
N ASP A 111 1.90 -5.28 10.14
CA ASP A 111 1.37 -5.84 11.38
C ASP A 111 -0.03 -5.30 11.71
N SER A 112 -0.58 -4.46 10.84
CA SER A 112 -1.89 -3.81 10.97
C SER A 112 -2.84 -4.30 9.89
N GLY A 113 -4.03 -3.72 9.79
CA GLY A 113 -5.02 -4.04 8.76
C GLY A 113 -4.57 -3.72 7.33
N ASP A 114 -5.47 -3.92 6.40
CA ASP A 114 -5.32 -3.49 5.01
C ASP A 114 -5.78 -2.04 4.82
N GLY A 115 -5.16 -1.34 3.87
CA GLY A 115 -5.58 -0.01 3.48
C GLY A 115 -6.89 -0.02 2.68
N ASN A 116 -7.51 1.15 2.54
CA ASN A 116 -8.67 1.30 1.67
C ASN A 116 -8.29 1.05 0.21
N ARG A 117 -8.81 -0.02 -0.40
CA ARG A 117 -8.38 -0.49 -1.72
C ARG A 117 -9.22 0.01 -2.88
N VAL A 118 -10.37 0.63 -2.61
CA VAL A 118 -11.29 1.09 -3.66
C VAL A 118 -11.79 2.49 -3.32
N THR A 119 -11.75 3.39 -4.30
CA THR A 119 -12.32 4.73 -4.17
C THR A 119 -13.80 4.72 -4.57
N TYR A 120 -14.55 5.75 -4.16
CA TYR A 120 -15.98 5.88 -4.46
C TYR A 120 -16.28 5.97 -5.98
N ASP A 121 -15.33 6.41 -6.79
CA ASP A 121 -15.43 6.54 -8.25
C ASP A 121 -14.76 5.37 -9.00
N GLY A 122 -14.47 4.27 -8.28
CA GLY A 122 -14.12 2.99 -8.85
C GLY A 122 -12.63 2.77 -9.13
N TRP A 123 -11.73 3.63 -8.66
CA TRP A 123 -10.31 3.28 -8.68
C TRP A 123 -10.02 2.19 -7.66
N SER A 124 -9.36 1.14 -8.09
CA SER A 124 -8.95 0.00 -7.29
C SER A 124 -7.45 -0.16 -7.33
N VAL A 125 -6.86 -0.49 -6.18
CA VAL A 125 -5.44 -0.81 -6.05
C VAL A 125 -5.28 -2.19 -5.40
N GLU A 126 -4.39 -3.01 -5.95
CA GLU A 126 -4.20 -4.37 -5.48
C GLU A 126 -2.72 -4.77 -5.49
N VAL A 127 -2.30 -5.56 -4.50
CA VAL A 127 -0.99 -6.20 -4.47
C VAL A 127 -1.14 -7.60 -5.03
N ILE A 128 -0.41 -7.90 -6.10
CA ILE A 128 -0.39 -9.20 -6.77
C ILE A 128 1.02 -9.80 -6.79
N TYR A 129 1.14 -11.08 -7.04
CA TYR A 129 2.41 -11.81 -7.03
C TYR A 129 2.63 -12.61 -8.32
N PRO A 130 2.82 -11.95 -9.48
CA PRO A 130 3.04 -12.65 -10.76
C PRO A 130 4.31 -13.49 -10.75
N TRP A 131 5.31 -13.05 -9.99
CA TRP A 131 6.60 -13.74 -9.83
C TRP A 131 6.88 -13.99 -8.34
N TRP A 132 6.08 -14.86 -7.74
CA TRP A 132 6.24 -15.19 -6.31
C TRP A 132 7.72 -15.43 -5.93
N PRO A 133 8.24 -14.85 -4.85
CA PRO A 133 7.54 -14.05 -3.82
C PRO A 133 7.51 -12.53 -4.08
N LEU A 134 7.88 -12.06 -5.27
CA LEU A 134 7.97 -10.64 -5.58
C LEU A 134 6.57 -10.01 -5.72
N ALA A 135 6.32 -8.99 -4.88
CA ALA A 135 5.09 -8.21 -4.93
C ALA A 135 5.09 -7.23 -6.12
N SER A 136 3.95 -7.06 -6.72
CA SER A 136 3.66 -6.01 -7.71
C SER A 136 2.37 -5.31 -7.31
N VAL A 137 2.22 -4.05 -7.66
CA VAL A 137 1.00 -3.26 -7.40
C VAL A 137 0.36 -2.93 -8.72
N ILE A 138 -0.93 -3.21 -8.83
CA ILE A 138 -1.75 -2.80 -9.98
C ILE A 138 -2.77 -1.76 -9.55
N ILE A 139 -3.09 -0.85 -10.47
CA ILE A 139 -4.16 0.12 -10.34
C ILE A 139 -5.06 0.07 -11.57
N GLU A 140 -6.37 0.11 -11.37
CA GLU A 140 -7.35 0.13 -12.46
C GLU A 140 -8.65 0.82 -12.03
N ASN A 141 -9.44 1.28 -12.98
CA ASN A 141 -10.79 1.75 -12.70
C ASN A 141 -11.79 0.63 -12.99
N VAL A 142 -12.43 0.11 -11.93
CA VAL A 142 -13.38 -1.02 -12.03
C VAL A 142 -14.79 -0.60 -12.48
N PHE A 143 -15.08 0.71 -12.55
CA PHE A 143 -16.38 1.23 -13.02
C PHE A 143 -16.41 1.52 -14.51
N ARG A 144 -15.32 1.21 -15.23
CA ARG A 144 -15.30 1.34 -16.69
C ARG A 144 -16.29 0.37 -17.36
N PRO A 145 -16.88 0.74 -18.50
CA PRO A 145 -17.74 -0.17 -19.27
C PRO A 145 -16.99 -1.46 -19.65
N ASN A 146 -17.70 -2.59 -19.61
CA ASN A 146 -17.16 -3.91 -19.94
C ASN A 146 -15.90 -4.29 -19.14
N TYR A 147 -15.89 -3.96 -17.84
CA TYR A 147 -14.79 -4.29 -16.95
C TYR A 147 -14.44 -5.79 -17.03
N ASN A 148 -13.18 -6.06 -17.21
CA ASN A 148 -12.60 -7.40 -17.12
C ASN A 148 -11.27 -7.28 -16.35
N TYR A 149 -11.06 -8.15 -15.38
CA TYR A 149 -9.90 -8.10 -14.47
C TYR A 149 -8.57 -8.12 -15.22
N LEU A 150 -7.65 -7.26 -14.85
CA LEU A 150 -6.35 -6.99 -15.47
C LEU A 150 -6.41 -6.40 -16.89
N GLU A 151 -7.55 -6.32 -17.54
CA GLU A 151 -7.67 -5.70 -18.86
C GLU A 151 -7.68 -4.18 -18.71
N GLY A 152 -6.56 -3.51 -19.07
CA GLY A 152 -6.37 -2.07 -18.88
C GLY A 152 -5.99 -1.67 -17.45
N ALA A 153 -5.62 -2.62 -16.60
CA ALA A 153 -4.89 -2.34 -15.38
C ALA A 153 -3.47 -1.85 -15.71
N THR A 154 -2.94 -1.00 -14.87
CA THR A 154 -1.55 -0.55 -14.94
C THR A 154 -0.78 -1.16 -13.78
N MET A 155 0.33 -1.82 -14.06
CA MET A 155 1.29 -2.22 -13.05
C MET A 155 2.17 -1.02 -12.70
N ILE A 156 2.19 -0.65 -11.41
CA ILE A 156 2.94 0.51 -10.95
C ILE A 156 4.42 0.16 -10.80
N ASP A 157 5.30 1.01 -11.30
CA ASP A 157 6.73 0.94 -11.00
C ASP A 157 6.96 1.28 -9.52
N LEU A 158 7.39 0.31 -8.74
CA LEU A 158 7.62 0.45 -7.31
C LEU A 158 8.94 1.15 -6.99
N ASN A 159 9.73 1.50 -8.01
CA ASN A 159 11.00 2.18 -7.82
C ASN A 159 11.96 1.35 -6.94
N ARG A 160 12.20 1.86 -5.72
CA ARG A 160 13.11 1.24 -4.74
C ARG A 160 12.37 0.52 -3.61
N LEU A 161 11.04 0.44 -3.70
CA LEU A 161 10.28 -0.33 -2.72
C LEU A 161 10.43 -1.82 -3.04
N ASP A 162 10.81 -2.58 -2.04
CA ASP A 162 10.99 -4.03 -2.13
C ASP A 162 10.39 -4.74 -0.92
N GLY A 163 10.51 -6.06 -0.91
CA GLY A 163 10.00 -6.90 0.17
C GLY A 163 8.48 -6.96 0.22
N SER A 164 7.94 -6.88 1.42
CA SER A 164 6.50 -6.82 1.64
C SER A 164 5.96 -5.45 1.21
N ILE A 165 4.84 -5.46 0.50
CA ILE A 165 4.18 -4.25 0.02
C ILE A 165 2.77 -4.18 0.58
N LYS A 166 2.37 -2.98 1.02
CA LYS A 166 1.00 -2.62 1.38
C LYS A 166 0.60 -1.36 0.64
N CYS A 167 -0.67 -1.20 0.33
CA CYS A 167 -1.15 0.00 -0.35
C CYS A 167 -2.56 0.36 0.11
N GLY A 168 -2.92 1.63 -0.08
CA GLY A 168 -4.25 2.11 0.25
C GLY A 168 -4.48 3.56 -0.15
N PHE A 169 -5.73 3.88 -0.41
CA PHE A 169 -6.17 5.24 -0.69
C PHE A 169 -6.41 6.03 0.59
N SER A 170 -6.26 7.35 0.48
CA SER A 170 -6.70 8.29 1.52
C SER A 170 -8.22 8.28 1.67
N PRO A 171 -8.76 8.81 2.79
CA PRO A 171 -10.21 8.88 3.01
C PRO A 171 -10.99 9.59 1.90
N SER A 172 -10.41 10.64 1.30
CA SER A 172 -11.02 11.31 0.14
C SER A 172 -10.94 10.53 -1.16
N GLY A 173 -10.09 9.48 -1.21
CA GLY A 173 -9.76 8.77 -2.44
C GLY A 173 -8.89 9.56 -3.41
N LYS A 174 -8.34 10.70 -3.00
CA LYS A 174 -7.50 11.56 -3.87
C LYS A 174 -6.01 11.24 -3.78
N LYS A 175 -5.60 10.44 -2.82
CA LYS A 175 -4.20 10.04 -2.63
C LYS A 175 -4.10 8.53 -2.52
N LEU A 176 -3.05 7.98 -3.08
CA LEU A 176 -2.66 6.57 -2.97
C LEU A 176 -1.30 6.50 -2.31
N VAL A 177 -1.15 5.69 -1.29
CA VAL A 177 0.17 5.34 -0.75
C VAL A 177 0.48 3.88 -1.02
N ILE A 178 1.73 3.63 -1.38
CA ILE A 178 2.33 2.30 -1.47
C ILE A 178 3.47 2.27 -0.46
N LEU A 179 3.35 1.42 0.56
CA LEU A 179 4.31 1.22 1.63
C LEU A 179 5.16 -0.02 1.32
N GLY A 180 6.47 0.12 1.41
CA GLY A 180 7.43 -0.96 1.29
C GLY A 180 8.52 -0.86 2.36
N SER A 181 9.45 -1.80 2.38
CA SER A 181 10.54 -1.84 3.37
C SER A 181 11.48 -0.62 3.30
N GLY A 182 11.61 -0.01 2.12
CA GLY A 182 12.46 1.18 1.88
C GLY A 182 11.77 2.51 2.14
N GLY A 183 10.46 2.55 2.41
CA GLY A 183 9.70 3.78 2.61
C GLY A 183 8.31 3.74 1.99
N ALA A 184 7.87 4.87 1.44
CA ALA A 184 6.57 4.99 0.81
C ALA A 184 6.63 5.78 -0.51
N LEU A 185 5.77 5.40 -1.46
CA LEU A 185 5.41 6.20 -2.64
C LEU A 185 4.01 6.76 -2.43
N ILE A 186 3.82 8.03 -2.73
CA ILE A 186 2.50 8.67 -2.74
C ILE A 186 2.22 9.15 -4.16
N TYR A 187 1.04 8.87 -4.66
CA TYR A 187 0.50 9.45 -5.88
C TYR A 187 -0.74 10.25 -5.52
N THR A 188 -0.93 11.39 -6.18
CA THR A 188 -2.09 12.25 -5.95
C THR A 188 -2.87 12.46 -7.25
N ARG A 189 -4.16 12.74 -7.11
CA ARG A 189 -5.06 13.19 -8.18
C ARG A 189 -5.89 14.40 -7.72
N GLU A 190 -6.28 15.24 -8.63
CA GLU A 190 -7.15 16.40 -8.37
C GLU A 190 -8.63 15.99 -8.17
#